data_e64ec47481d99cc09d9f027073bd1521
#
_entry.id   e64ec47481d99cc09d9f027073bd1521
#
_cell.length_a   1.000
_cell.length_b   1.000
_cell.length_c   1.000
_cell.angle_alpha   90.00
_cell.angle_beta   90.00
_cell.angle_gamma   90.00
#
_symmetry.space_group_name_H-M   'P 1'
#
loop_
_entity.id
_entity.type
_entity.pdbx_description
1 polymer ?
#
loop_
_entity_poly.entity_id
_entity_poly.type
_entity_poly.pdbx_seq_one_letter_code
_entity_poly.pdbx_strand_id
1 'polypeptide(L)'
;MLQVKNLFVDLGGFRLTADFEIERGSLISIVGPSGAGKSTILNALAGFIPLTSGVIKWNGSDITKLDPGLRPLSILFQDYNLFSHLTVKDNIAIGLRPNLKLDDLETEMVNSVIEEVGLSKFKFIKPFQLSGGQRTRVSLARSIVRSKPILLLDEAFSGLGPALRSEMIKLIKDKSIKEGITLIMVSHHIKDAIELDQKVIFVNDGETMKPTNVSIFINSRDENIRNYIGS
;
A
#
# COMPACT_ATOMS: atom_id res chain seq x y z
N MET A 1 5.46 14.55 5.85
CA MET A 1 4.00 14.63 5.89
C MET A 1 3.47 14.55 4.46
N LEU A 2 2.48 13.69 4.20
CA LEU A 2 1.72 13.64 2.94
C LEU A 2 0.49 14.53 3.09
N GLN A 3 0.31 15.44 2.14
CA GLN A 3 -0.85 16.34 2.09
C GLN A 3 -1.59 16.10 0.79
N VAL A 4 -2.87 15.84 0.90
CA VAL A 4 -3.82 15.73 -0.22
C VAL A 4 -4.82 16.85 -0.02
N LYS A 5 -4.79 17.86 -0.90
CA LYS A 5 -5.62 19.08 -0.75
C LYS A 5 -6.54 19.27 -1.95
N ASN A 6 -7.84 19.32 -1.65
CA ASN A 6 -8.90 19.52 -2.63
C ASN A 6 -8.72 18.61 -3.87
N LEU A 7 -8.26 17.37 -3.63
CA LEU A 7 -8.11 16.40 -4.70
C LEU A 7 -9.46 16.10 -5.32
N PHE A 8 -9.55 16.26 -6.63
CA PHE A 8 -10.71 15.90 -7.41
C PHE A 8 -10.30 15.08 -8.62
N VAL A 9 -10.98 13.95 -8.81
CA VAL A 9 -10.84 13.06 -9.96
C VAL A 9 -12.22 12.84 -10.56
N ASP A 10 -12.40 13.08 -11.85
CA ASP A 10 -13.62 12.75 -12.61
C ASP A 10 -13.28 11.70 -13.67
N LEU A 11 -13.90 10.54 -13.57
CA LEU A 11 -13.73 9.42 -14.49
C LEU A 11 -14.94 9.23 -15.44
N GLY A 12 -15.72 10.29 -15.67
CA GLY A 12 -16.84 10.26 -16.60
C GLY A 12 -18.10 9.55 -16.12
N GLY A 13 -18.10 8.99 -14.93
CA GLY A 13 -19.27 8.33 -14.32
C GLY A 13 -19.07 8.13 -12.83
N PHE A 14 -17.85 8.35 -12.35
CA PHE A 14 -17.49 8.29 -10.96
C PHE A 14 -16.63 9.51 -10.58
N ARG A 15 -16.97 10.16 -9.48
CA ARG A 15 -16.27 11.34 -8.96
C ARG A 15 -15.68 11.01 -7.59
N LEU A 16 -14.45 11.47 -7.39
CA LEU A 16 -13.75 11.29 -6.13
C LEU A 16 -13.24 12.64 -5.63
N THR A 17 -13.55 12.94 -4.37
CA THR A 17 -13.00 14.09 -3.64
C THR A 17 -12.22 13.61 -2.43
N ALA A 18 -11.05 14.21 -2.17
CA ALA A 18 -10.25 13.89 -1.01
C ALA A 18 -9.51 15.11 -0.47
N ASP A 19 -9.58 15.29 0.84
CA ASP A 19 -8.83 16.33 1.55
C ASP A 19 -8.38 15.79 2.92
N PHE A 20 -7.09 15.42 3.03
CA PHE A 20 -6.53 14.88 4.26
C PHE A 20 -5.01 15.07 4.34
N GLU A 21 -4.50 14.95 5.54
CA GLU A 21 -3.06 14.97 5.82
C GLU A 21 -2.66 13.71 6.60
N ILE A 22 -1.48 13.17 6.27
CA ILE A 22 -0.90 11.99 6.90
C ILE A 22 0.50 12.35 7.37
N GLU A 23 0.76 12.20 8.66
CA GLU A 23 2.09 12.41 9.23
C GLU A 23 3.08 11.37 8.70
N ARG A 24 4.36 11.75 8.61
CA ARG A 24 5.42 10.82 8.23
C ARG A 24 5.53 9.69 9.24
N GLY A 25 5.68 8.46 8.76
CA GLY A 25 5.79 7.26 9.59
C GLY A 25 4.46 6.77 10.16
N SER A 26 3.33 7.43 9.83
CA SER A 26 2.01 6.94 10.24
C SER A 26 1.59 5.71 9.44
N LEU A 27 0.79 4.88 10.07
CA LEU A 27 0.10 3.75 9.44
C LEU A 27 -1.37 4.12 9.26
N ILE A 28 -1.88 4.03 8.04
CA ILE A 28 -3.24 4.42 7.69
C ILE A 28 -3.93 3.28 6.97
N SER A 29 -5.14 2.95 7.40
CA SER A 29 -6.05 2.10 6.63
C SER A 29 -7.07 2.95 5.89
N ILE A 30 -7.21 2.74 4.57
CA ILE A 30 -8.32 3.29 3.78
C ILE A 30 -9.37 2.19 3.69
N VAL A 31 -10.56 2.45 4.24
CA VAL A 31 -11.65 1.48 4.30
C VAL A 31 -12.95 2.09 3.72
N GLY A 32 -13.89 1.24 3.37
CA GLY A 32 -15.19 1.65 2.82
C GLY A 32 -15.80 0.58 1.92
N PRO A 33 -17.03 0.76 1.47
CA PRO A 33 -17.73 -0.16 0.58
C PRO A 33 -16.97 -0.46 -0.73
N SER A 34 -17.29 -1.56 -1.38
CA SER A 34 -16.80 -1.83 -2.74
C SER A 34 -17.27 -0.74 -3.69
N GLY A 35 -16.38 -0.28 -4.59
CA GLY A 35 -16.72 0.80 -5.52
C GLY A 35 -16.63 2.21 -4.95
N ALA A 36 -16.41 2.41 -3.64
CA ALA A 36 -16.37 3.73 -3.01
C ALA A 36 -15.20 4.64 -3.47
N GLY A 37 -14.20 4.12 -4.20
CA GLY A 37 -13.08 4.92 -4.72
C GLY A 37 -11.74 4.70 -4.01
N LYS A 38 -11.62 3.68 -3.15
CA LYS A 38 -10.39 3.41 -2.39
C LYS A 38 -9.15 3.22 -3.29
N SER A 39 -9.23 2.33 -4.29
CA SER A 39 -8.13 2.12 -5.25
C SER A 39 -7.92 3.34 -6.14
N THR A 40 -8.96 4.14 -6.41
CA THR A 40 -8.84 5.40 -7.15
C THR A 40 -7.95 6.39 -6.39
N ILE A 41 -8.11 6.49 -5.06
CA ILE A 41 -7.23 7.30 -4.20
C ILE A 41 -5.79 6.82 -4.32
N LEU A 42 -5.53 5.51 -4.16
CA LEU A 42 -4.16 4.98 -4.27
C LEU A 42 -3.55 5.24 -5.64
N ASN A 43 -4.33 5.04 -6.70
CA ASN A 43 -3.88 5.28 -8.08
C ASN A 43 -3.59 6.77 -8.33
N ALA A 44 -4.38 7.68 -7.77
CA ALA A 44 -4.11 9.12 -7.82
C ALA A 44 -2.84 9.48 -7.05
N LEU A 45 -2.66 8.94 -5.83
CA LEU A 45 -1.43 9.11 -5.05
C LEU A 45 -0.21 8.56 -5.78
N ALA A 46 -0.34 7.41 -6.45
CA ALA A 46 0.74 6.79 -7.21
C ALA A 46 1.02 7.48 -8.56
N GLY A 47 0.10 8.33 -9.06
CA GLY A 47 0.25 9.04 -10.33
C GLY A 47 -0.22 8.26 -11.55
N PHE A 48 -0.96 7.16 -11.37
CA PHE A 48 -1.55 6.40 -12.47
C PHE A 48 -2.85 7.03 -13.00
N ILE A 49 -3.51 7.83 -12.16
CA ILE A 49 -4.69 8.60 -12.54
C ILE A 49 -4.36 10.08 -12.37
N PRO A 50 -4.51 10.91 -13.43
CA PRO A 50 -4.33 12.34 -13.32
C PRO A 50 -5.45 12.97 -12.49
N LEU A 51 -5.12 14.02 -11.73
CA LEU A 51 -6.12 14.80 -11.02
C LEU A 51 -6.83 15.73 -12.00
N THR A 52 -8.14 15.90 -11.85
CA THR A 52 -8.91 16.97 -12.49
C THR A 52 -8.59 18.31 -11.83
N SER A 53 -8.45 18.33 -10.50
CA SER A 53 -7.97 19.47 -9.73
C SER A 53 -7.40 19.02 -8.37
N GLY A 54 -6.78 19.94 -7.64
CA GLY A 54 -6.18 19.67 -6.34
C GLY A 54 -4.67 19.43 -6.41
N VAL A 55 -4.07 19.15 -5.26
CA VAL A 55 -2.61 19.05 -5.10
C VAL A 55 -2.25 17.92 -4.16
N ILE A 56 -1.21 17.16 -4.50
CA ILE A 56 -0.58 16.17 -3.64
C ILE A 56 0.84 16.65 -3.32
N LYS A 57 1.16 16.79 -2.01
CA LYS A 57 2.52 17.17 -1.57
C LYS A 57 3.10 16.13 -0.65
N TRP A 58 4.40 15.92 -0.78
CA TRP A 58 5.21 15.14 0.15
C TRP A 58 6.31 16.02 0.75
N ASN A 59 6.33 16.15 2.08
CA ASN A 59 7.26 17.02 2.82
C ASN A 59 7.37 18.45 2.24
N GLY A 60 6.21 19.02 1.85
CA GLY A 60 6.13 20.36 1.25
C GLY A 60 6.36 20.41 -0.27
N SER A 61 6.98 19.41 -0.85
CA SER A 61 7.22 19.34 -2.31
C SER A 61 5.97 18.85 -3.05
N ASP A 62 5.58 19.55 -4.09
CA ASP A 62 4.47 19.15 -4.97
C ASP A 62 4.89 17.95 -5.82
N ILE A 63 4.15 16.85 -5.70
CA ILE A 63 4.36 15.62 -6.46
C ILE A 63 3.20 15.32 -7.43
N THR A 64 2.25 16.24 -7.56
CA THR A 64 1.00 16.05 -8.31
C THR A 64 1.25 15.63 -9.77
N LYS A 65 2.19 16.30 -10.42
CA LYS A 65 2.51 16.08 -11.85
C LYS A 65 3.72 15.18 -12.09
N LEU A 66 4.32 14.62 -11.03
CA LEU A 66 5.42 13.69 -11.19
C LEU A 66 4.92 12.36 -11.76
N ASP A 67 5.68 11.81 -12.69
CA ASP A 67 5.48 10.44 -13.18
C ASP A 67 5.51 9.42 -12.04
N PRO A 68 4.77 8.31 -12.13
CA PRO A 68 4.70 7.30 -11.06
C PRO A 68 6.08 6.83 -10.59
N GLY A 69 7.04 6.64 -11.50
CA GLY A 69 8.40 6.19 -11.18
C GLY A 69 9.22 7.19 -10.37
N LEU A 70 8.90 8.48 -10.46
CA LEU A 70 9.60 9.58 -9.79
C LEU A 70 8.99 9.93 -8.43
N ARG A 71 7.80 9.45 -8.12
CA ARG A 71 7.16 9.69 -6.82
C ARG A 71 7.90 9.00 -5.68
N PRO A 72 7.94 9.60 -4.48
CA PRO A 72 8.62 9.04 -3.31
C PRO A 72 7.82 7.91 -2.66
N LEU A 73 7.33 6.95 -3.46
CA LEU A 73 6.50 5.87 -2.98
C LEU A 73 6.75 4.53 -3.71
N SER A 74 6.39 3.46 -3.05
CA SER A 74 6.23 2.12 -3.62
C SER A 74 4.77 1.72 -3.53
N ILE A 75 4.31 0.90 -4.46
CA ILE A 75 2.95 0.35 -4.45
C ILE A 75 2.99 -1.15 -4.67
N LEU A 76 2.15 -1.86 -3.92
CA LEU A 76 1.87 -3.27 -4.09
C LEU A 76 0.39 -3.41 -4.47
N PHE A 77 0.16 -3.92 -5.66
CA PHE A 77 -1.17 -4.18 -6.20
C PHE A 77 -1.73 -5.52 -5.75
N GLN A 78 -3.04 -5.69 -5.83
CA GLN A 78 -3.76 -6.92 -5.57
C GLN A 78 -3.23 -8.09 -6.43
N ASP A 79 -3.01 -7.84 -7.71
CA ASP A 79 -2.33 -8.77 -8.61
C ASP A 79 -0.82 -8.62 -8.39
N TYR A 80 -0.18 -9.63 -7.88
CA TYR A 80 1.24 -9.61 -7.47
C TYR A 80 2.21 -9.10 -8.54
N ASN A 81 1.81 -9.09 -9.82
CA ASN A 81 2.57 -8.61 -10.97
C ASN A 81 4.01 -9.16 -10.98
N LEU A 82 4.18 -10.45 -10.62
CA LEU A 82 5.48 -11.11 -10.65
C LEU A 82 5.84 -11.51 -12.07
N PHE A 83 7.10 -11.29 -12.42
CA PHE A 83 7.65 -11.74 -13.69
C PHE A 83 7.89 -13.25 -13.65
N SER A 84 7.10 -14.02 -14.37
CA SER A 84 7.09 -15.49 -14.33
C SER A 84 8.40 -16.12 -14.78
N HIS A 85 9.17 -15.45 -15.64
CA HIS A 85 10.45 -15.91 -16.15
C HIS A 85 11.63 -15.64 -15.21
N LEU A 86 11.46 -14.73 -14.22
CA LEU A 86 12.47 -14.36 -13.24
C LEU A 86 12.37 -15.22 -11.97
N THR A 87 13.50 -15.40 -11.27
CA THR A 87 13.53 -16.04 -9.94
C THR A 87 12.92 -15.12 -8.87
N VAL A 88 12.74 -15.64 -7.65
CA VAL A 88 12.38 -14.81 -6.48
C VAL A 88 13.38 -13.68 -6.29
N LYS A 89 14.70 -13.99 -6.30
CA LYS A 89 15.75 -12.99 -6.16
C LYS A 89 15.63 -11.90 -7.24
N ASP A 90 15.48 -12.30 -8.48
CA ASP A 90 15.43 -11.34 -9.61
C ASP A 90 14.13 -10.51 -9.58
N ASN A 91 12.99 -11.11 -9.20
CA ASN A 91 11.75 -10.38 -9.00
C ASN A 91 11.86 -9.30 -7.92
N ILE A 92 12.65 -9.53 -6.88
CA ILE A 92 12.91 -8.51 -5.84
C ILE A 92 13.93 -7.49 -6.35
N ALA A 93 15.00 -7.95 -7.00
CA ALA A 93 16.08 -7.13 -7.52
C ALA A 93 15.63 -6.06 -8.51
N ILE A 94 14.65 -6.35 -9.38
CA ILE A 94 14.09 -5.35 -10.31
C ILE A 94 13.42 -4.16 -9.59
N GLY A 95 13.09 -4.30 -8.32
CA GLY A 95 12.62 -3.19 -7.50
C GLY A 95 13.69 -2.10 -7.32
N LEU A 96 14.98 -2.48 -7.32
CA LEU A 96 16.12 -1.56 -7.27
C LEU A 96 16.61 -1.20 -8.68
N ARG A 97 16.89 -2.22 -9.49
CA ARG A 97 17.50 -2.08 -10.83
C ARG A 97 16.74 -2.89 -11.87
N PRO A 98 16.01 -2.25 -12.78
CA PRO A 98 15.28 -2.96 -13.85
C PRO A 98 16.18 -3.83 -14.75
N ASN A 99 17.47 -3.50 -14.89
CA ASN A 99 18.45 -4.24 -15.67
C ASN A 99 19.13 -5.38 -14.90
N LEU A 100 18.77 -5.61 -13.63
CA LEU A 100 19.31 -6.62 -12.71
C LEU A 100 20.83 -6.49 -12.43
N LYS A 101 21.46 -5.38 -12.81
CA LYS A 101 22.88 -5.12 -12.53
C LYS A 101 23.02 -4.46 -11.17
N LEU A 102 23.04 -5.27 -10.14
CA LEU A 102 23.21 -4.84 -8.75
C LEU A 102 24.69 -4.70 -8.41
N ASP A 103 25.02 -3.70 -7.60
CA ASP A 103 26.27 -3.66 -6.87
C ASP A 103 26.22 -4.56 -5.62
N ASP A 104 27.35 -4.62 -4.87
CA ASP A 104 27.45 -5.48 -3.68
C ASP A 104 26.46 -5.06 -2.59
N LEU A 105 26.29 -3.77 -2.34
CA LEU A 105 25.35 -3.24 -1.34
C LEU A 105 23.89 -3.56 -1.73
N GLU A 106 23.53 -3.34 -2.98
CA GLU A 106 22.20 -3.68 -3.49
C GLU A 106 21.92 -5.18 -3.43
N THR A 107 22.96 -6.00 -3.68
CA THR A 107 22.87 -7.46 -3.54
C THR A 107 22.62 -7.86 -2.09
N GLU A 108 23.29 -7.24 -1.13
CA GLU A 108 23.07 -7.45 0.29
C GLU A 108 21.66 -7.01 0.71
N MET A 109 21.18 -5.85 0.25
CA MET A 109 19.81 -5.39 0.49
C MET A 109 18.77 -6.40 0.01
N VAL A 110 18.92 -6.92 -1.20
CA VAL A 110 18.02 -7.93 -1.75
C VAL A 110 18.04 -9.22 -0.91
N ASN A 111 19.22 -9.68 -0.50
CA ASN A 111 19.36 -10.87 0.33
C ASN A 111 18.71 -10.69 1.72
N SER A 112 18.95 -9.54 2.34
CA SER A 112 18.37 -9.20 3.65
C SER A 112 16.84 -9.19 3.60
N VAL A 113 16.24 -8.56 2.59
CA VAL A 113 14.79 -8.54 2.45
C VAL A 113 14.22 -9.94 2.16
N ILE A 114 14.92 -10.79 1.38
CA ILE A 114 14.52 -12.19 1.15
C ILE A 114 14.46 -12.96 2.47
N GLU A 115 15.45 -12.78 3.33
CA GLU A 115 15.51 -13.42 4.65
C GLU A 115 14.39 -12.89 5.56
N GLU A 116 14.19 -11.59 5.60
CA GLU A 116 13.16 -10.93 6.42
C GLU A 116 11.74 -11.43 6.09
N VAL A 117 11.44 -11.66 4.81
CA VAL A 117 10.12 -12.22 4.41
C VAL A 117 10.08 -13.76 4.44
N GLY A 118 11.12 -14.42 4.94
CA GLY A 118 11.17 -15.88 5.08
C GLY A 118 11.26 -16.66 3.75
N LEU A 119 11.91 -16.09 2.74
CA LEU A 119 12.00 -16.69 1.40
C LEU A 119 13.39 -17.23 1.04
N SER A 120 14.34 -17.35 1.99
CA SER A 120 15.73 -17.77 1.73
C SER A 120 15.83 -19.08 0.97
N LYS A 121 14.99 -20.08 1.30
CA LYS A 121 14.95 -21.38 0.63
C LYS A 121 14.39 -21.34 -0.80
N PHE A 122 13.68 -20.26 -1.15
CA PHE A 122 13.00 -20.08 -2.43
C PHE A 122 13.71 -19.10 -3.36
N LYS A 123 14.88 -18.59 -2.95
CA LYS A 123 15.63 -17.51 -3.63
C LYS A 123 15.78 -17.70 -5.13
N PHE A 124 16.02 -18.93 -5.59
CA PHE A 124 16.24 -19.28 -6.99
C PHE A 124 15.03 -19.95 -7.66
N ILE A 125 13.91 -20.03 -6.97
CA ILE A 125 12.65 -20.60 -7.47
C ILE A 125 11.89 -19.56 -8.30
N LYS A 126 11.15 -20.01 -9.31
CA LYS A 126 10.30 -19.15 -10.14
C LYS A 126 8.88 -19.05 -9.58
N PRO A 127 8.13 -17.94 -9.84
CA PRO A 127 6.82 -17.69 -9.25
C PRO A 127 5.77 -18.78 -9.45
N PHE A 128 5.79 -19.51 -10.55
CA PHE A 128 4.83 -20.58 -10.82
C PHE A 128 4.97 -21.80 -9.88
N GLN A 129 6.12 -21.94 -9.23
CA GLN A 129 6.40 -23.01 -8.26
C GLN A 129 6.09 -22.61 -6.81
N LEU A 130 5.66 -21.34 -6.60
CA LEU A 130 5.38 -20.79 -5.28
C LEU A 130 3.89 -20.89 -4.93
N SER A 131 3.59 -21.06 -3.64
CA SER A 131 2.25 -20.89 -3.11
C SER A 131 1.77 -19.43 -3.25
N GLY A 132 0.45 -19.18 -3.11
CA GLY A 132 -0.11 -17.83 -3.12
C GLY A 132 0.55 -16.91 -2.09
N GLY A 133 0.69 -17.39 -0.85
CA GLY A 133 1.36 -16.63 0.21
C GLY A 133 2.83 -16.33 -0.05
N GLN A 134 3.56 -17.27 -0.65
CA GLN A 134 4.95 -17.03 -1.05
C GLN A 134 5.03 -15.97 -2.15
N ARG A 135 4.12 -15.98 -3.13
CA ARG A 135 4.03 -14.92 -4.16
C ARG A 135 3.74 -13.56 -3.56
N THR A 136 2.83 -13.49 -2.59
CA THR A 136 2.58 -12.24 -1.83
C THR A 136 3.84 -11.72 -1.15
N ARG A 137 4.59 -12.59 -0.47
CA ARG A 137 5.86 -12.23 0.19
C ARG A 137 6.91 -11.73 -0.81
N VAL A 138 7.03 -12.33 -2.00
CA VAL A 138 7.93 -11.85 -3.06
C VAL A 138 7.54 -10.45 -3.52
N SER A 139 6.26 -10.21 -3.77
CA SER A 139 5.76 -8.91 -4.21
C SER A 139 5.93 -7.83 -3.13
N LEU A 140 5.69 -8.19 -1.86
CA LEU A 140 5.95 -7.31 -0.73
C LEU A 140 7.45 -6.97 -0.61
N ALA A 141 8.32 -7.98 -0.68
CA ALA A 141 9.77 -7.80 -0.65
C ALA A 141 10.27 -6.88 -1.76
N ARG A 142 9.74 -7.03 -3.00
CA ARG A 142 10.04 -6.13 -4.12
C ARG A 142 9.63 -4.68 -3.86
N SER A 143 8.54 -4.46 -3.13
CA SER A 143 8.08 -3.12 -2.77
C SER A 143 8.93 -2.50 -1.66
N ILE A 144 9.34 -3.31 -0.68
CA ILE A 144 10.14 -2.90 0.48
C ILE A 144 11.58 -2.57 0.08
N VAL A 145 12.21 -3.40 -0.77
CA VAL A 145 13.62 -3.24 -1.15
C VAL A 145 13.90 -1.88 -1.80
N ARG A 146 12.89 -1.23 -2.37
CA ARG A 146 12.97 0.12 -2.94
C ARG A 146 13.25 1.21 -1.91
N SER A 147 13.09 0.93 -0.62
CA SER A 147 13.33 1.86 0.49
C SER A 147 12.68 3.23 0.32
N LYS A 148 11.46 3.26 -0.25
CA LYS A 148 10.70 4.50 -0.43
C LYS A 148 10.01 4.91 0.86
N PRO A 149 9.89 6.23 1.16
CA PRO A 149 9.31 6.70 2.42
C PRO A 149 7.80 6.50 2.54
N ILE A 150 7.12 6.17 1.44
CA ILE A 150 5.69 5.84 1.42
C ILE A 150 5.51 4.46 0.80
N LEU A 151 4.71 3.60 1.45
CA LEU A 151 4.28 2.31 0.91
C LEU A 151 2.76 2.27 0.80
N LEU A 152 2.28 2.03 -0.42
CA LEU A 152 0.87 1.85 -0.73
C LEU A 152 0.58 0.36 -0.92
N LEU A 153 -0.47 -0.16 -0.27
CA LEU A 153 -0.96 -1.52 -0.42
C LEU A 153 -2.41 -1.48 -0.91
N ASP A 154 -2.65 -1.95 -2.13
CA ASP A 154 -4.00 -2.02 -2.70
C ASP A 154 -4.54 -3.44 -2.60
N GLU A 155 -5.34 -3.70 -1.56
CA GLU A 155 -5.93 -5.03 -1.25
C GLU A 155 -4.93 -6.20 -1.32
N ALA A 156 -3.67 -5.92 -1.00
CA ALA A 156 -2.53 -6.78 -1.25
C ALA A 156 -2.61 -8.16 -0.56
N PHE A 157 -3.43 -8.26 0.48
CA PHE A 157 -3.57 -9.49 1.28
C PHE A 157 -4.96 -10.14 1.18
N SER A 158 -5.83 -9.65 0.28
CA SER A 158 -7.23 -10.13 0.13
C SER A 158 -7.32 -11.62 -0.21
N GLY A 159 -6.38 -12.13 -1.01
CA GLY A 159 -6.33 -13.54 -1.41
C GLY A 159 -5.70 -14.50 -0.39
N LEU A 160 -5.32 -14.02 0.80
CA LEU A 160 -4.68 -14.83 1.83
C LEU A 160 -5.69 -15.34 2.85
N GLY A 161 -5.47 -16.58 3.33
CA GLY A 161 -6.19 -17.08 4.51
C GLY A 161 -5.89 -16.24 5.77
N PRO A 162 -6.80 -16.24 6.77
CA PRO A 162 -6.74 -15.32 7.91
C PRO A 162 -5.41 -15.29 8.65
N ALA A 163 -4.82 -16.47 8.94
CA ALA A 163 -3.56 -16.57 9.69
C ALA A 163 -2.39 -15.93 8.92
N LEU A 164 -2.25 -16.22 7.63
CA LEU A 164 -1.18 -15.68 6.80
C LEU A 164 -1.38 -14.18 6.54
N ARG A 165 -2.63 -13.74 6.43
CA ARG A 165 -2.97 -12.32 6.31
C ARG A 165 -2.52 -11.53 7.53
N SER A 166 -2.84 -11.99 8.73
CA SER A 166 -2.42 -11.41 9.99
C SER A 166 -0.89 -11.36 10.10
N GLU A 167 -0.21 -12.44 9.72
CA GLU A 167 1.26 -12.48 9.68
C GLU A 167 1.83 -11.39 8.75
N MET A 168 1.26 -11.21 7.55
CA MET A 168 1.72 -10.18 6.61
C MET A 168 1.46 -8.76 7.10
N ILE A 169 0.30 -8.51 7.71
CA ILE A 169 -0.03 -7.21 8.32
C ILE A 169 0.96 -6.90 9.45
N LYS A 170 1.24 -7.87 10.31
CA LYS A 170 2.22 -7.70 11.40
C LYS A 170 3.62 -7.41 10.84
N LEU A 171 4.08 -8.18 9.87
CA LEU A 171 5.40 -8.00 9.25
C LEU A 171 5.55 -6.58 8.70
N ILE A 172 4.56 -6.10 7.91
CA ILE A 172 4.66 -4.77 7.32
C ILE A 172 4.47 -3.64 8.35
N LYS A 173 3.66 -3.85 9.38
CA LYS A 173 3.52 -2.93 10.52
C LYS A 173 4.85 -2.74 11.22
N ASP A 174 5.48 -3.84 11.65
CA ASP A 174 6.76 -3.82 12.37
C ASP A 174 7.86 -3.18 11.52
N LYS A 175 7.93 -3.54 10.23
CA LYS A 175 8.86 -2.95 9.27
C LYS A 175 8.65 -1.45 9.10
N SER A 176 7.39 -1.03 8.92
CA SER A 176 7.05 0.38 8.71
C SER A 176 7.40 1.23 9.92
N ILE A 177 7.12 0.74 11.13
CA ILE A 177 7.49 1.41 12.38
C ILE A 177 9.02 1.52 12.51
N LYS A 178 9.74 0.41 12.29
CA LYS A 178 11.19 0.35 12.41
C LYS A 178 11.92 1.31 11.47
N GLU A 179 11.42 1.45 10.24
CA GLU A 179 12.08 2.25 9.20
C GLU A 179 11.43 3.63 8.99
N GLY A 180 10.39 3.97 9.75
CA GLY A 180 9.68 5.24 9.62
C GLY A 180 8.95 5.39 8.27
N ILE A 181 8.48 4.28 7.70
CA ILE A 181 7.73 4.26 6.45
C ILE A 181 6.30 4.69 6.71
N THR A 182 5.78 5.62 5.92
CA THR A 182 4.36 5.96 5.90
C THR A 182 3.61 4.88 5.13
N LEU A 183 2.81 4.08 5.84
CA LEU A 183 2.03 3.00 5.25
C LEU A 183 0.60 3.44 5.00
N ILE A 184 0.11 3.23 3.77
CA ILE A 184 -1.29 3.43 3.41
C ILE A 184 -1.82 2.12 2.83
N MET A 185 -2.72 1.46 3.54
CA MET A 185 -3.28 0.18 3.16
C MET A 185 -4.76 0.30 2.84
N VAL A 186 -5.15 -0.04 1.63
CA VAL A 186 -6.56 -0.26 1.26
C VAL A 186 -6.96 -1.67 1.65
N SER A 187 -8.05 -1.79 2.38
CA SER A 187 -8.69 -3.06 2.69
C SER A 187 -10.21 -2.91 2.73
N HIS A 188 -10.91 -3.97 2.32
CA HIS A 188 -12.35 -4.10 2.52
C HIS A 188 -12.70 -4.83 3.84
N HIS A 189 -11.70 -5.24 4.63
CA HIS A 189 -11.89 -5.85 5.92
C HIS A 189 -11.51 -4.90 7.05
N ILE A 190 -12.47 -4.52 7.88
CA ILE A 190 -12.22 -3.68 9.05
C ILE A 190 -11.22 -4.32 10.04
N LYS A 191 -11.15 -5.65 10.07
CA LYS A 191 -10.18 -6.38 10.91
C LYS A 191 -8.73 -6.01 10.62
N ASP A 192 -8.38 -5.73 9.36
CA ASP A 192 -7.04 -5.30 8.98
C ASP A 192 -6.70 -3.93 9.57
N ALA A 193 -7.65 -3.00 9.56
CA ALA A 193 -7.49 -1.70 10.19
C ALA A 193 -7.33 -1.81 11.71
N ILE A 194 -8.10 -2.71 12.34
CA ILE A 194 -7.98 -2.99 13.78
C ILE A 194 -6.60 -3.58 14.10
N GLU A 195 -6.09 -4.48 13.26
CA GLU A 195 -4.79 -5.10 13.46
C GLU A 195 -3.61 -4.12 13.27
N LEU A 196 -3.73 -3.19 12.33
CA LEU A 196 -2.78 -2.07 12.22
C LEU A 196 -2.84 -1.16 13.45
N ASP A 197 -4.01 -1.05 14.11
CA ASP A 197 -4.23 -0.30 15.34
C ASP A 197 -3.76 1.16 15.27
N GLN A 198 -4.11 1.85 14.20
CA GLN A 198 -3.71 3.24 13.94
C GLN A 198 -4.90 4.09 13.47
N LYS A 199 -4.72 4.88 12.43
CA LYS A 199 -5.76 5.76 11.88
C LYS A 199 -6.45 5.13 10.67
N VAL A 200 -7.70 5.50 10.48
CA VAL A 200 -8.56 5.08 9.37
C VAL A 200 -9.03 6.30 8.59
N ILE A 201 -9.00 6.22 7.27
CA ILE A 201 -9.71 7.11 6.36
C ILE A 201 -10.88 6.31 5.80
N PHE A 202 -12.10 6.73 6.10
CA PHE A 202 -13.31 6.14 5.52
C PHE A 202 -13.63 6.80 4.18
N VAL A 203 -13.92 5.97 3.19
CA VAL A 203 -14.33 6.43 1.86
C VAL A 203 -15.72 5.91 1.58
N ASN A 204 -16.65 6.80 1.28
CA ASN A 204 -18.01 6.46 0.89
C ASN A 204 -18.45 7.35 -0.26
N ASP A 205 -19.07 6.77 -1.29
CA ASP A 205 -19.61 7.47 -2.46
C ASP A 205 -18.65 8.51 -3.07
N GLY A 206 -17.36 8.18 -3.15
CA GLY A 206 -16.34 9.05 -3.72
C GLY A 206 -15.88 10.19 -2.80
N GLU A 207 -16.26 10.20 -1.53
CA GLU A 207 -15.83 11.20 -0.56
C GLU A 207 -14.99 10.58 0.55
N THR A 208 -13.94 11.30 0.99
CA THR A 208 -13.10 10.86 2.10
C THR A 208 -13.44 11.57 3.39
N MET A 209 -13.50 10.84 4.49
CA MET A 209 -13.47 11.43 5.83
C MET A 209 -12.03 11.76 6.24
N LYS A 210 -11.87 12.65 7.21
CA LYS A 210 -10.56 12.93 7.82
C LYS A 210 -10.02 11.70 8.56
N PRO A 211 -8.68 11.51 8.62
CA PRO A 211 -8.08 10.42 9.36
C PRO A 211 -8.52 10.41 10.83
N THR A 212 -9.07 9.31 11.28
CA THR A 212 -9.61 9.11 12.64
C THR A 212 -8.98 7.85 13.25
N ASN A 213 -8.76 7.83 14.57
CA ASN A 213 -8.27 6.64 15.24
C ASN A 213 -9.25 5.48 15.04
N VAL A 214 -8.72 4.27 14.80
CA VAL A 214 -9.54 3.07 14.56
C VAL A 214 -10.50 2.78 15.70
N SER A 215 -10.10 3.02 16.96
CA SER A 215 -10.95 2.86 18.14
C SER A 215 -12.16 3.81 18.14
N ILE A 216 -11.98 5.04 17.66
CA ILE A 216 -13.08 6.00 17.50
C ILE A 216 -13.97 5.59 16.33
N PHE A 217 -13.37 5.15 15.23
CA PHE A 217 -14.07 4.74 14.03
C PHE A 217 -15.03 3.57 14.29
N ILE A 218 -14.56 2.50 14.95
CA ILE A 218 -15.40 1.32 15.24
C ILE A 218 -16.53 1.58 16.23
N ASN A 219 -16.42 2.62 17.04
CA ASN A 219 -17.47 3.07 17.98
C ASN A 219 -18.29 4.25 17.45
N SER A 220 -18.16 4.58 16.16
CA SER A 220 -18.89 5.70 15.54
C SER A 220 -20.40 5.47 15.55
N ARG A 221 -21.14 6.57 15.70
CA ARG A 221 -22.60 6.60 15.55
C ARG A 221 -23.05 6.96 14.13
N ASP A 222 -22.11 7.29 13.25
CA ASP A 222 -22.40 7.59 11.86
C ASP A 222 -23.02 6.36 11.16
N GLU A 223 -24.16 6.58 10.50
CA GLU A 223 -24.95 5.50 9.90
C GLU A 223 -24.17 4.78 8.77
N ASN A 224 -23.43 5.51 7.95
CA ASN A 224 -22.64 4.93 6.86
C ASN A 224 -21.52 4.03 7.40
N ILE A 225 -20.86 4.49 8.49
CA ILE A 225 -19.83 3.70 9.17
C ILE A 225 -20.43 2.45 9.80
N ARG A 226 -21.57 2.56 10.49
CA ARG A 226 -22.25 1.41 11.11
C ARG A 226 -22.67 0.39 10.08
N ASN A 227 -23.29 0.83 8.98
CA ASN A 227 -23.66 -0.06 7.86
C ASN A 227 -22.45 -0.76 7.28
N TYR A 228 -21.31 -0.07 7.15
CA TYR A 228 -20.08 -0.68 6.66
C TYR A 228 -19.48 -1.72 7.64
N ILE A 229 -19.50 -1.42 8.94
CA ILE A 229 -18.93 -2.32 9.97
C ILE A 229 -19.86 -3.53 10.22
N GLY A 230 -21.18 -3.41 9.92
CA GLY A 230 -22.17 -4.44 10.17
C GLY A 230 -22.69 -4.45 11.63
N SER A 231 -22.79 -3.29 12.26
CA SER A 231 -23.20 -3.07 13.65
C SER A 231 -24.47 -2.24 13.75
#